data_e422e8961e6a8725bf1981daa5de618c
#
_entry.id   e422e8961e6a8725bf1981daa5de618c
#
_cell.length_a   1.000
_cell.length_b   1.000
_cell.length_c   1.000
_cell.angle_alpha   90.00
_cell.angle_beta   90.00
_cell.angle_gamma   90.00
#
_symmetry.space_group_name_H-M   'P 1'
#
loop_
_entity.id
_entity.type
_entity.pdbx_description
1 polymer ?
#
loop_
_entity_poly.entity_id
_entity_poly.type
_entity_poly.pdbx_seq_one_letter_code
_entity_poly.pdbx_strand_id
1 'polypeptide(L)'
;MEEKLVTKNDLLNKLRAYKTTPDDENIQYKKKIEKALMLNPCLLYALNEKSLESELFDDDGNINWEWNEETKEYEPLGEWDRYFGGTSNIRPYLFIPDTQTEVKHYICYQVSFDEMPRYHDTLKYTNVTFTIFVHGNDRNDKLTGIPRHDLIASIIRERFN
;
A
#
# COMPACT_ATOMS: atom_id res chain seq x y z
N MET A 1 11.41 22.93 27.29
CA MET A 1 12.16 21.86 28.00
C MET A 1 12.17 20.62 27.10
N GLU A 2 13.33 20.22 26.66
CA GLU A 2 13.44 19.02 25.85
C GLU A 2 13.21 17.79 26.72
N GLU A 3 12.30 16.92 26.25
CA GLU A 3 12.05 15.65 26.91
C GLU A 3 13.26 14.73 26.72
N LYS A 4 13.86 14.29 27.81
CA LYS A 4 15.02 13.43 27.75
C LYS A 4 14.62 11.99 27.48
N LEU A 5 15.04 11.48 26.34
CA LEU A 5 14.83 10.08 25.97
C LEU A 5 15.82 9.20 26.76
N VAL A 6 15.31 8.27 27.54
CA VAL A 6 16.12 7.42 28.43
C VAL A 6 16.19 5.98 27.89
N THR A 7 15.10 5.47 27.33
CA THR A 7 15.02 4.09 26.86
C THR A 7 14.69 4.02 25.37
N LYS A 8 14.92 2.85 24.76
CA LYS A 8 14.50 2.56 23.39
C LYS A 8 12.99 2.71 23.23
N ASN A 9 12.22 2.31 24.23
CA ASN A 9 10.76 2.46 24.19
C ASN A 9 10.33 3.92 24.17
N ASP A 10 11.01 4.79 24.94
CA ASP A 10 10.75 6.23 24.92
C ASP A 10 11.00 6.80 23.51
N LEU A 11 12.11 6.41 22.89
CA LEU A 11 12.45 6.80 21.53
C LEU A 11 11.37 6.35 20.54
N LEU A 12 10.97 5.09 20.60
CA LEU A 12 9.97 4.53 19.69
C LEU A 12 8.60 5.20 19.88
N ASN A 13 8.21 5.48 21.12
CA ASN A 13 6.95 6.17 21.41
C ASN A 13 6.97 7.61 20.86
N LYS A 14 8.09 8.29 20.99
CA LYS A 14 8.26 9.63 20.40
C LYS A 14 8.16 9.58 18.88
N LEU A 15 8.84 8.62 18.24
CA LEU A 15 8.79 8.45 16.77
C LEU A 15 7.38 8.15 16.26
N ARG A 16 6.61 7.36 17.01
CA ARG A 16 5.21 7.06 16.65
C ARG A 16 4.27 8.25 16.84
N ALA A 17 4.66 9.20 17.67
CA ALA A 17 3.83 10.36 18.01
C ALA A 17 4.01 11.56 17.07
N TYR A 18 4.91 11.49 16.09
CA TYR A 18 5.07 12.56 15.11
C TYR A 18 3.84 12.68 14.23
N LYS A 19 3.01 13.70 14.47
CA LYS A 19 1.72 13.94 13.78
C LYS A 19 1.42 15.41 13.54
N THR A 20 2.29 16.31 13.94
CA THR A 20 1.95 17.72 14.08
C THR A 20 2.59 18.66 13.08
N THR A 21 3.51 18.19 12.24
CA THR A 21 4.17 19.00 11.21
C THR A 21 3.67 18.62 9.80
N PRO A 22 3.88 19.47 8.77
CA PRO A 22 3.51 19.11 7.39
C PRO A 22 4.12 17.79 6.90
N ASP A 23 5.32 17.45 7.35
CA ASP A 23 5.96 16.18 7.01
C ASP A 23 5.25 14.98 7.65
N ASP A 24 4.60 15.19 8.78
CA ASP A 24 3.81 14.15 9.45
C ASP A 24 2.51 13.84 8.72
N GLU A 25 1.98 14.80 7.97
CA GLU A 25 0.83 14.57 7.07
C GLU A 25 1.17 13.52 6.02
N ASN A 26 2.41 13.50 5.50
CA ASN A 26 2.88 12.47 4.59
C ASN A 26 2.75 11.07 5.21
N ILE A 27 3.17 10.92 6.46
CA ILE A 27 3.08 9.66 7.19
C ILE A 27 1.62 9.23 7.31
N GLN A 28 0.73 10.15 7.65
CA GLN A 28 -0.71 9.87 7.78
C GLN A 28 -1.34 9.50 6.45
N TYR A 29 -1.03 10.22 5.37
CA TYR A 29 -1.52 9.89 4.03
C TYR A 29 -1.04 8.53 3.57
N LYS A 30 0.23 8.22 3.81
CA LYS A 30 0.78 6.89 3.47
C LYS A 30 0.08 5.77 4.23
N LYS A 31 -0.25 5.96 5.51
CA LYS A 31 -1.03 4.99 6.30
C LYS A 31 -2.43 4.79 5.75
N LYS A 32 -3.10 5.88 5.35
CA LYS A 32 -4.44 5.80 4.74
C LYS A 32 -4.40 5.07 3.40
N ILE A 33 -3.39 5.34 2.58
CA ILE A 33 -3.19 4.67 1.30
C ILE A 33 -2.94 3.18 1.52
N GLU A 34 -2.05 2.83 2.45
CA GLU A 34 -1.75 1.45 2.80
C GLU A 34 -3.02 0.70 3.23
N LYS A 35 -3.83 1.29 4.11
CA LYS A 35 -5.10 0.70 4.54
C LYS A 35 -6.06 0.50 3.37
N ALA A 36 -6.18 1.51 2.50
CA ALA A 36 -7.06 1.44 1.34
C ALA A 36 -6.63 0.34 0.36
N LEU A 37 -5.33 0.18 0.14
CA LEU A 37 -4.78 -0.86 -0.72
C LEU A 37 -4.92 -2.25 -0.09
N MET A 38 -4.70 -2.36 1.21
CA MET A 38 -4.78 -3.63 1.94
C MET A 38 -6.19 -4.23 1.94
N LEU A 39 -7.21 -3.38 1.98
CA LEU A 39 -8.61 -3.82 1.97
C LEU A 39 -9.15 -4.05 0.54
N ASN A 40 -8.27 -4.19 -0.44
CA ASN A 40 -8.65 -4.41 -1.84
C ASN A 40 -8.13 -5.78 -2.31
N PRO A 41 -8.93 -6.85 -2.19
CA PRO A 41 -8.50 -8.18 -2.60
C PRO A 41 -8.22 -8.28 -4.10
N CYS A 42 -8.88 -7.47 -4.93
CA CYS A 42 -8.59 -7.43 -6.36
C CYS A 42 -7.13 -7.00 -6.64
N LEU A 43 -6.65 -6.01 -5.90
CA LEU A 43 -5.26 -5.53 -6.03
C LEU A 43 -4.27 -6.61 -5.58
N LEU A 44 -4.52 -7.23 -4.43
CA LEU A 44 -3.66 -8.28 -3.89
C LEU A 44 -3.60 -9.50 -4.83
N TYR A 45 -4.74 -9.87 -5.42
CA TYR A 45 -4.79 -10.91 -6.44
C TYR A 45 -3.95 -10.53 -7.68
N ALA A 46 -4.08 -9.29 -8.14
CA ALA A 46 -3.37 -8.81 -9.33
C ALA A 46 -1.84 -8.82 -9.17
N LEU A 47 -1.34 -8.72 -7.94
CA LEU A 47 0.09 -8.84 -7.63
C LEU A 47 0.62 -10.25 -7.84
N ASN A 48 -0.26 -11.25 -7.82
CA ASN A 48 0.08 -12.66 -8.08
C ASN A 48 1.29 -13.16 -7.28
N GLU A 49 1.34 -12.81 -6.00
CA GLU A 49 2.39 -13.25 -5.10
C GLU A 49 2.08 -14.66 -4.58
N LYS A 50 2.73 -15.66 -5.15
CA LYS A 50 2.44 -17.08 -4.86
C LYS A 50 2.71 -17.46 -3.41
N SER A 51 3.68 -16.83 -2.76
CA SER A 51 3.98 -17.10 -1.35
C SER A 51 2.88 -16.63 -0.39
N LEU A 52 1.99 -15.75 -0.84
CA LEU A 52 0.91 -15.17 -0.04
C LEU A 52 -0.49 -15.58 -0.53
N GLU A 53 -0.57 -16.52 -1.46
CA GLU A 53 -1.86 -16.97 -1.99
C GLU A 53 -2.76 -17.56 -0.90
N SER A 54 -2.18 -18.30 0.05
CA SER A 54 -2.90 -18.88 1.20
C SER A 54 -3.41 -17.82 2.18
N GLU A 55 -2.83 -16.62 2.17
CA GLU A 55 -3.34 -15.52 2.99
C GLU A 55 -4.55 -14.83 2.34
N LEU A 56 -4.58 -14.80 1.02
CA LEU A 56 -5.66 -14.15 0.27
C LEU A 56 -6.89 -15.04 0.11
N PHE A 57 -6.68 -16.33 -0.13
CA PHE A 57 -7.75 -17.31 -0.33
C PHE A 57 -7.71 -18.41 0.72
N ASP A 58 -8.90 -18.87 1.13
CA ASP A 58 -9.02 -20.05 2.00
C ASP A 58 -8.88 -21.35 1.20
N ASP A 59 -8.94 -22.50 1.89
CA ASP A 59 -8.80 -23.82 1.25
C ASP A 59 -9.94 -24.14 0.27
N ASP A 60 -11.08 -23.48 0.41
CA ASP A 60 -12.24 -23.63 -0.47
C ASP A 60 -12.19 -22.66 -1.68
N GLY A 61 -11.18 -21.82 -1.76
CA GLY A 61 -11.01 -20.85 -2.85
C GLY A 61 -11.81 -19.55 -2.67
N ASN A 62 -12.37 -19.33 -1.49
CA ASN A 62 -13.06 -18.08 -1.16
C ASN A 62 -12.07 -17.02 -0.68
N ILE A 63 -12.43 -15.74 -0.84
CA ILE A 63 -11.62 -14.65 -0.28
C ILE A 63 -11.58 -14.79 1.25
N ASN A 64 -10.37 -14.71 1.80
CA ASN A 64 -10.11 -14.97 3.21
C ASN A 64 -10.41 -13.75 4.07
N TRP A 65 -11.67 -13.35 4.13
CA TRP A 65 -12.14 -12.26 4.98
C TRP A 65 -13.52 -12.58 5.57
N GLU A 66 -13.94 -11.78 6.57
CA GLU A 66 -15.27 -11.89 7.16
C GLU A 66 -15.89 -10.51 7.38
N TRP A 67 -17.22 -10.49 7.41
CA TRP A 67 -17.97 -9.29 7.70
C TRP A 67 -18.00 -8.99 9.20
N ASN A 68 -17.63 -7.77 9.58
CA ASN A 68 -17.69 -7.29 10.95
C ASN A 68 -18.96 -6.44 11.14
N GLU A 69 -19.90 -6.93 11.94
CA GLU A 69 -21.17 -6.24 12.20
C GLU A 69 -21.00 -4.93 12.98
N GLU A 70 -19.95 -4.82 13.80
CA GLU A 70 -19.70 -3.62 14.60
C GLU A 70 -19.19 -2.48 13.73
N THR A 71 -18.23 -2.75 12.86
CA THR A 71 -17.61 -1.76 11.97
C THR A 71 -18.35 -1.59 10.65
N LYS A 72 -19.22 -2.54 10.28
CA LYS A 72 -19.89 -2.60 8.97
C LYS A 72 -18.91 -2.68 7.80
N GLU A 73 -17.79 -3.35 8.00
CA GLU A 73 -16.74 -3.54 6.99
C GLU A 73 -16.27 -4.99 6.96
N TYR A 74 -15.69 -5.39 5.82
CA TYR A 74 -14.98 -6.66 5.71
C TYR A 74 -13.59 -6.53 6.32
N GLU A 75 -13.17 -7.55 7.05
CA GLU A 75 -11.86 -7.63 7.67
C GLU A 75 -11.11 -8.88 7.20
N PRO A 76 -9.82 -8.76 6.87
CA PRO A 76 -9.03 -9.92 6.47
C PRO A 76 -8.90 -10.94 7.61
N LEU A 77 -9.02 -12.20 7.28
CA LEU A 77 -8.73 -13.31 8.21
C LEU A 77 -7.27 -13.78 8.09
N GLY A 78 -6.62 -13.52 6.96
CA GLY A 78 -5.22 -13.82 6.75
C GLY A 78 -4.29 -12.65 7.09
N GLU A 79 -3.00 -12.89 6.92
CA GLU A 79 -1.96 -11.88 7.17
C GLU A 79 -1.73 -11.03 5.90
N TRP A 80 -2.72 -10.24 5.50
CA TRP A 80 -2.64 -9.41 4.29
C TRP A 80 -1.62 -8.27 4.40
N ASP A 81 -1.25 -7.88 5.61
CA ASP A 81 -0.18 -6.92 5.87
C ASP A 81 1.18 -7.38 5.33
N ARG A 82 1.36 -8.67 5.10
CA ARG A 82 2.58 -9.22 4.51
C ARG A 82 2.83 -8.79 3.06
N TYR A 83 1.81 -8.30 2.37
CA TYR A 83 2.00 -7.68 1.04
C TYR A 83 2.72 -6.34 1.11
N PHE A 84 2.83 -5.74 2.28
CA PHE A 84 3.38 -4.40 2.51
C PHE A 84 4.70 -4.46 3.26
N GLY A 85 5.60 -3.55 2.96
CA GLY A 85 6.87 -3.40 3.68
C GLY A 85 8.09 -3.33 2.78
N GLY A 86 9.26 -3.21 3.40
CA GLY A 86 10.52 -2.96 2.69
C GLY A 86 11.02 -4.07 1.79
N THR A 87 10.53 -5.30 1.96
CA THR A 87 10.89 -6.47 1.14
C THR A 87 9.68 -7.08 0.43
N SER A 88 8.51 -6.47 0.58
CA SER A 88 7.24 -6.95 0.06
C SER A 88 6.87 -6.28 -1.26
N ASN A 89 5.67 -6.60 -1.78
CA ASN A 89 5.23 -6.13 -3.09
C ASN A 89 4.82 -4.66 -3.10
N ILE A 90 4.26 -4.15 -2.01
CA ILE A 90 3.76 -2.78 -1.93
C ILE A 90 4.65 -1.98 -0.97
N ARG A 91 5.25 -0.91 -1.47
CA ARG A 91 6.24 -0.12 -0.73
C ARG A 91 5.88 1.37 -0.74
N PRO A 92 6.00 2.05 0.41
CA PRO A 92 5.70 3.48 0.53
C PRO A 92 6.83 4.39 0.06
N TYR A 93 7.66 3.91 -0.88
CA TYR A 93 8.76 4.66 -1.47
C TYR A 93 9.12 4.04 -2.83
N LEU A 94 9.73 4.86 -3.69
CA LEU A 94 10.22 4.40 -4.97
C LEU A 94 11.53 3.61 -4.79
N PHE A 95 11.60 2.45 -5.41
CA PHE A 95 12.85 1.71 -5.59
C PHE A 95 12.88 1.15 -7.00
N ILE A 96 14.06 0.81 -7.47
CA ILE A 96 14.22 0.17 -8.77
C ILE A 96 14.56 -1.29 -8.51
N PRO A 97 13.68 -2.23 -8.90
CA PRO A 97 13.95 -3.65 -8.73
C PRO A 97 15.19 -4.06 -9.54
N ASP A 98 16.04 -4.88 -8.94
CA ASP A 98 17.14 -5.50 -9.67
C ASP A 98 16.59 -6.50 -10.69
N THR A 99 17.44 -6.88 -11.68
CA THR A 99 17.10 -7.94 -12.62
C THR A 99 16.87 -9.24 -11.84
N GLN A 100 15.63 -9.69 -11.82
CA GLN A 100 15.19 -10.69 -10.88
C GLN A 100 15.27 -12.10 -11.43
N THR A 101 15.72 -13.02 -10.59
CA THR A 101 15.54 -14.45 -10.79
C THR A 101 14.13 -14.91 -10.34
N GLU A 102 13.50 -14.15 -9.45
CA GLU A 102 12.13 -14.39 -8.98
C GLU A 102 11.12 -13.56 -9.75
N VAL A 103 9.99 -14.16 -10.11
CA VAL A 103 8.87 -13.45 -10.71
C VAL A 103 8.11 -12.73 -9.62
N LYS A 104 8.32 -11.45 -9.47
CA LYS A 104 7.67 -10.63 -8.45
C LYS A 104 7.26 -9.27 -9.00
N HIS A 105 6.07 -8.84 -8.65
CA HIS A 105 5.52 -7.56 -9.06
C HIS A 105 5.51 -6.59 -7.89
N TYR A 106 5.69 -5.31 -8.17
CA TYR A 106 5.81 -4.29 -7.14
C TYR A 106 4.92 -3.09 -7.44
N ILE A 107 4.36 -2.52 -6.39
CA ILE A 107 3.69 -1.23 -6.41
C ILE A 107 4.42 -0.31 -5.43
N CYS A 108 4.92 0.81 -5.94
CA CYS A 108 5.54 1.83 -5.11
C CYS A 108 4.62 3.04 -5.09
N TYR A 109 4.41 3.64 -3.94
CA TYR A 109 3.64 4.88 -3.87
C TYR A 109 4.42 5.95 -3.12
N GLN A 110 4.29 7.18 -3.63
CA GLN A 110 4.92 8.37 -3.10
C GLN A 110 3.88 9.45 -2.90
N VAL A 111 4.01 10.20 -1.82
CA VAL A 111 3.15 11.33 -1.52
C VAL A 111 3.98 12.60 -1.58
N SER A 112 3.52 13.57 -2.35
CA SER A 112 4.13 14.90 -2.42
C SER A 112 3.07 15.98 -2.37
N PHE A 113 3.47 17.20 -2.01
CA PHE A 113 2.58 18.35 -2.01
C PHE A 113 3.02 19.31 -3.10
N ASP A 114 2.05 19.82 -3.88
CA ASP A 114 2.31 20.90 -4.80
C ASP A 114 2.41 22.23 -4.06
N GLU A 115 3.12 23.19 -4.66
CA GLU A 115 3.18 24.55 -4.16
C GLU A 115 1.78 25.14 -4.06
N MET A 116 1.53 25.81 -2.94
CA MET A 116 0.24 26.45 -2.70
C MET A 116 0.05 27.64 -3.63
N PRO A 117 -1.14 27.79 -4.25
CA PRO A 117 -1.46 29.04 -4.94
C PRO A 117 -1.38 30.20 -3.96
N ARG A 118 -0.82 31.33 -4.42
CA ARG A 118 -0.60 32.54 -3.60
C ARG A 118 -1.85 33.09 -2.90
N TYR A 119 -3.03 32.67 -3.34
CA TYR A 119 -4.30 33.20 -2.86
C TYR A 119 -5.01 32.33 -1.83
N HIS A 120 -4.47 31.12 -1.54
CA HIS A 120 -5.12 30.16 -0.64
C HIS A 120 -4.09 29.48 0.25
N ASP A 121 -3.76 30.12 1.36
CA ASP A 121 -2.79 29.58 2.33
C ASP A 121 -3.26 28.29 3.03
N THR A 122 -4.55 27.96 2.89
CA THR A 122 -5.15 26.79 3.55
C THR A 122 -5.34 25.59 2.64
N LEU A 123 -5.17 25.75 1.32
CA LEU A 123 -5.35 24.67 0.34
C LEU A 123 -4.01 24.09 -0.07
N LYS A 124 -3.84 22.80 0.19
CA LYS A 124 -2.69 22.03 -0.30
C LYS A 124 -3.17 21.00 -1.30
N TYR A 125 -2.46 20.89 -2.42
CA TYR A 125 -2.67 19.80 -3.36
C TYR A 125 -1.73 18.66 -3.01
N THR A 126 -2.31 17.52 -2.67
CA THR A 126 -1.55 16.30 -2.39
C THR A 126 -1.51 15.45 -3.65
N ASN A 127 -0.31 15.14 -4.12
CA ASN A 127 -0.10 14.23 -5.23
C ASN A 127 0.31 12.86 -4.70
N VAL A 128 -0.38 11.83 -5.16
CA VAL A 128 0.00 10.44 -4.90
C VAL A 128 0.43 9.83 -6.22
N THR A 129 1.67 9.40 -6.29
CA THR A 129 2.23 8.76 -7.49
C THR A 129 2.41 7.28 -7.23
N PHE A 130 1.79 6.47 -8.08
CA PHE A 130 1.95 5.01 -8.06
C PHE A 130 2.86 4.59 -9.21
N THR A 131 3.92 3.86 -8.88
CA THR A 131 4.81 3.27 -9.86
C THR A 131 4.65 1.76 -9.80
N ILE A 132 4.31 1.16 -10.93
CA ILE A 132 3.99 -0.26 -11.02
C ILE A 132 5.08 -0.98 -11.81
N PHE A 133 5.70 -1.99 -11.21
CA PHE A 133 6.70 -2.83 -11.85
C PHE A 133 6.13 -4.23 -12.03
N VAL A 134 6.05 -4.68 -13.28
CA VAL A 134 5.55 -6.01 -13.63
C VAL A 134 6.67 -6.82 -14.27
N HIS A 135 6.92 -8.02 -13.72
CA HIS A 135 7.95 -8.91 -14.26
C HIS A 135 7.55 -9.46 -15.63
N GLY A 136 8.52 -9.48 -16.56
CA GLY A 136 8.27 -9.89 -17.94
C GLY A 136 7.74 -11.31 -18.13
N ASN A 137 8.02 -12.23 -17.21
CA ASN A 137 7.57 -13.62 -17.29
C ASN A 137 6.12 -13.84 -16.82
N ASP A 138 5.49 -12.80 -16.26
CA ASP A 138 4.10 -12.86 -15.77
C ASP A 138 3.35 -11.57 -16.14
N ARG A 139 3.45 -11.17 -17.40
CA ARG A 139 2.85 -9.92 -17.91
C ARG A 139 1.34 -9.95 -17.99
N ASN A 140 0.77 -11.13 -18.25
CA ASN A 140 -0.66 -11.28 -18.43
C ASN A 140 -1.25 -12.11 -17.30
N ASP A 141 -2.41 -11.68 -16.83
CA ASP A 141 -3.20 -12.50 -15.93
C ASP A 141 -3.85 -13.63 -16.71
N LYS A 142 -3.59 -14.87 -16.32
CA LYS A 142 -4.04 -16.05 -17.05
C LYS A 142 -5.56 -16.28 -16.97
N LEU A 143 -6.19 -15.83 -15.88
CA LEU A 143 -7.63 -16.02 -15.69
C LEU A 143 -8.47 -15.00 -16.46
N THR A 144 -8.05 -13.75 -16.51
CA THR A 144 -8.78 -12.66 -17.18
C THR A 144 -8.26 -12.35 -18.57
N GLY A 145 -7.03 -12.74 -18.89
CA GLY A 145 -6.36 -12.39 -20.14
C GLY A 145 -5.92 -10.92 -20.23
N ILE A 146 -6.08 -10.15 -19.18
CA ILE A 146 -5.73 -8.73 -19.14
C ILE A 146 -4.25 -8.58 -18.81
N PRO A 147 -3.51 -7.66 -19.50
CA PRO A 147 -2.15 -7.34 -19.09
C PRO A 147 -2.11 -6.88 -17.64
N ARG A 148 -1.22 -7.48 -16.85
CA ARG A 148 -1.16 -7.27 -15.41
C ARG A 148 -0.94 -5.80 -15.03
N HIS A 149 -0.09 -5.11 -15.75
CA HIS A 149 0.16 -3.68 -15.52
C HIS A 149 -1.12 -2.85 -15.68
N ASP A 150 -1.89 -3.11 -16.73
CA ASP A 150 -3.16 -2.42 -16.99
C ASP A 150 -4.21 -2.76 -15.94
N LEU A 151 -4.25 -4.01 -15.52
CA LEU A 151 -5.17 -4.48 -14.48
C LEU A 151 -4.90 -3.76 -13.15
N ILE A 152 -3.65 -3.73 -12.70
CA ILE A 152 -3.25 -3.04 -11.48
C ILE A 152 -3.55 -1.54 -11.56
N ALA A 153 -3.21 -0.90 -12.67
CA ALA A 153 -3.48 0.52 -12.88
C ALA A 153 -4.97 0.85 -12.82
N SER A 154 -5.81 0.02 -13.42
CA SER A 154 -7.27 0.18 -13.42
C SER A 154 -7.85 0.04 -12.02
N ILE A 155 -7.39 -0.94 -11.26
CA ILE A 155 -7.83 -1.15 -9.88
C ILE A 155 -7.49 0.07 -9.00
N ILE A 156 -6.28 0.59 -9.12
CA ILE A 156 -5.84 1.77 -8.38
C ILE A 156 -6.68 2.99 -8.75
N ARG A 157 -6.92 3.23 -10.03
CA ARG A 157 -7.77 4.35 -10.49
C ARG A 157 -9.18 4.26 -9.94
N GLU A 158 -9.77 3.10 -9.96
CA GLU A 158 -11.12 2.88 -9.42
C GLU A 158 -11.16 3.19 -7.92
N ARG A 159 -10.15 2.76 -7.17
CA ARG A 159 -10.11 2.93 -5.72
C ARG A 159 -9.94 4.39 -5.28
N PHE A 160 -9.21 5.20 -6.06
CA PHE A 160 -8.86 6.57 -5.70
C PHE A 160 -9.55 7.67 -6.53
N ASN A 161 -10.49 7.30 -7.34
CA ASN A 161 -11.33 8.28 -8.06
C ASN A 161 -12.47 8.81 -7.21
#